data_4a12dde8ca42fcb1884b304f269862a4
#
_entry.id   4a12dde8ca42fcb1884b304f269862a4
#
_cell.length_a   1.000
_cell.length_b   1.000
_cell.length_c   1.000
_cell.angle_alpha   90.00
_cell.angle_beta   90.00
_cell.angle_gamma   90.00
#
_symmetry.space_group_name_H-M   'P 1'
#
loop_
_entity.id
_entity.type
_entity.pdbx_description
1 polymer ?
#
loop_
_entity_poly.entity_id
_entity_poly.type
_entity_poly.pdbx_seq_one_letter_code
_entity_poly.pdbx_strand_id
1 'polypeptide(L)'
;MRKTMMMSRRAFGGLAAGLLTAPAIAADPVAAWPDRPVRVVVPFGAGGAVDTLIRAFSQRFSEFANGQPLVVENRSGAGGMVAGAYVATQPADGYTLMAADIGANAIGKELNPKAGYDPMASFTPLMHLVNLDAVMVANPSVPQKTVAEIIAAARKDPDGFVYSSAGIGNGSHLFMALLAREAGISMVHVPYRSGAETVTAVMRGDAQFCFPTLASALTMIRGGQVRPVALGAGPSPLLPGVPLMRDTLPGFEVAIWYGLAAPAGMDAALADKINATFAKVAALPDIRRMVEEVQGGHIVGGSRQDFAAFLQREFARWTPIIREGGIRME
;
A
#
# COMPACT_ATOMS: atom_id res chain seq x y z
N MET A 1 21.75 35.14 -95.17
CA MET A 1 21.06 36.01 -94.27
C MET A 1 20.07 35.11 -93.40
N ARG A 2 20.41 34.77 -92.17
CA ARG A 2 19.58 33.99 -91.27
C ARG A 2 19.16 34.92 -90.13
N LYS A 3 17.85 35.18 -90.05
CA LYS A 3 17.24 35.89 -88.93
C LYS A 3 16.99 34.91 -87.76
N THR A 4 17.67 35.13 -86.70
CA THR A 4 17.47 34.41 -85.44
C THR A 4 16.32 35.06 -84.71
N MET A 5 15.28 34.29 -84.43
CA MET A 5 14.07 34.70 -83.63
C MET A 5 14.31 34.38 -82.20
N MET A 6 14.44 35.39 -81.34
CA MET A 6 14.50 35.25 -79.86
C MET A 6 13.09 34.96 -79.31
N MET A 7 12.92 33.78 -78.75
CA MET A 7 11.72 33.47 -77.96
C MET A 7 11.89 33.93 -76.53
N SER A 8 10.97 34.78 -76.11
CA SER A 8 10.84 35.36 -74.77
C SER A 8 10.39 34.31 -73.73
N ARG A 9 11.23 34.13 -72.71
CA ARG A 9 10.91 33.35 -71.49
C ARG A 9 10.17 34.26 -70.51
N ARG A 10 8.84 34.28 -70.52
CA ARG A 10 8.02 34.87 -69.46
C ARG A 10 6.62 34.23 -69.48
N ALA A 11 6.39 33.22 -68.69
CA ALA A 11 5.12 32.91 -68.05
C ALA A 11 5.22 31.51 -67.37
N PHE A 12 5.79 31.48 -66.19
CA PHE A 12 5.49 30.44 -65.21
C PHE A 12 5.11 31.16 -63.93
N GLY A 13 3.89 31.64 -63.92
CA GLY A 13 3.25 32.19 -62.73
C GLY A 13 2.82 31.07 -61.77
N GLY A 14 3.21 31.24 -60.53
CA GLY A 14 3.11 30.32 -59.43
C GLY A 14 1.70 29.79 -59.09
N LEU A 15 1.64 28.49 -58.93
CA LEU A 15 0.61 27.82 -58.08
C LEU A 15 1.22 27.65 -56.69
N ALA A 16 1.06 28.65 -55.83
CA ALA A 16 1.33 28.51 -54.39
C ALA A 16 0.25 27.59 -53.83
N ALA A 17 0.58 26.30 -53.66
CA ALA A 17 -0.21 25.34 -52.89
C ALA A 17 -0.20 25.81 -51.45
N GLY A 18 -1.27 26.46 -50.98
CA GLY A 18 -1.54 26.73 -49.59
C GLY A 18 -1.69 25.38 -48.85
N LEU A 19 -0.61 24.96 -48.19
CA LEU A 19 -0.69 23.90 -47.17
C LEU A 19 -1.58 24.43 -46.03
N LEU A 20 -2.84 24.09 -46.06
CA LEU A 20 -3.73 24.18 -44.89
C LEU A 20 -3.15 23.27 -43.82
N THR A 21 -2.30 23.81 -42.96
CA THR A 21 -1.96 23.16 -41.69
C THR A 21 -3.21 23.14 -40.84
N ALA A 22 -3.99 22.05 -40.92
CA ALA A 22 -5.03 21.79 -39.94
C ALA A 22 -4.33 21.81 -38.55
N PRO A 23 -4.85 22.55 -37.55
CA PRO A 23 -4.32 22.48 -36.22
C PRO A 23 -4.44 21.00 -35.79
N ALA A 24 -3.33 20.35 -35.49
CA ALA A 24 -3.32 19.07 -34.81
C ALA A 24 -4.04 19.33 -33.48
N ILE A 25 -5.28 18.85 -33.35
CA ILE A 25 -5.97 18.82 -32.06
C ILE A 25 -5.06 17.94 -31.19
N ALA A 26 -4.25 18.56 -30.33
CA ALA A 26 -3.48 17.85 -29.34
C ALA A 26 -4.48 17.05 -28.54
N ALA A 27 -4.40 15.71 -28.62
CA ALA A 27 -5.25 14.85 -27.85
C ALA A 27 -5.07 15.23 -26.38
N ASP A 28 -6.18 15.44 -25.68
CA ASP A 28 -6.17 15.71 -24.23
C ASP A 28 -5.43 14.57 -23.54
N PRO A 29 -4.25 14.85 -22.94
CA PRO A 29 -3.42 13.80 -22.32
C PRO A 29 -4.20 13.03 -21.23
N VAL A 30 -5.15 13.70 -20.57
CA VAL A 30 -6.03 13.07 -19.57
C VAL A 30 -7.01 12.13 -20.25
N ALA A 31 -7.62 12.55 -21.37
CA ALA A 31 -8.54 11.70 -22.11
C ALA A 31 -7.85 10.47 -22.71
N ALA A 32 -6.61 10.59 -23.15
CA ALA A 32 -5.81 9.49 -23.73
C ALA A 32 -5.24 8.52 -22.69
N TRP A 33 -5.12 8.91 -21.42
CA TRP A 33 -4.55 8.04 -20.39
C TRP A 33 -5.42 6.80 -20.12
N PRO A 34 -4.80 5.58 -19.93
CA PRO A 34 -3.44 5.25 -20.26
C PRO A 34 -3.29 4.85 -21.74
N ASP A 35 -2.20 5.27 -22.40
CA ASP A 35 -1.82 4.87 -23.76
C ASP A 35 -0.65 3.88 -23.79
N ARG A 36 -0.11 3.54 -22.63
CA ARG A 36 0.97 2.58 -22.39
C ARG A 36 0.82 1.91 -21.05
N PRO A 37 1.58 0.83 -20.76
CA PRO A 37 1.50 0.13 -19.48
C PRO A 37 1.66 1.05 -18.27
N VAL A 38 0.79 0.89 -17.28
CA VAL A 38 0.86 1.57 -15.97
C VAL A 38 1.59 0.67 -14.99
N ARG A 39 2.52 1.22 -14.22
CA ARG A 39 3.27 0.49 -13.20
C ARG A 39 2.76 0.83 -11.82
N VAL A 40 2.57 -0.18 -10.96
CA VAL A 40 2.36 0.00 -9.53
C VAL A 40 3.54 -0.59 -8.78
N VAL A 41 4.22 0.27 -8.03
CA VAL A 41 5.31 -0.13 -7.13
C VAL A 41 4.72 -0.62 -5.82
N VAL A 42 5.01 -1.87 -5.47
CA VAL A 42 4.58 -2.53 -4.23
C VAL A 42 5.72 -2.46 -3.22
N PRO A 43 5.51 -1.91 -2.00
CA PRO A 43 6.57 -1.62 -1.03
C PRO A 43 7.10 -2.84 -0.27
N PHE A 44 6.59 -4.03 -0.56
CA PHE A 44 6.94 -5.28 0.12
C PHE A 44 7.28 -6.40 -0.86
N GLY A 45 7.79 -7.51 -0.30
CA GLY A 45 8.13 -8.71 -1.08
C GLY A 45 6.91 -9.34 -1.75
N ALA A 46 7.18 -10.08 -2.84
CA ALA A 46 6.15 -10.82 -3.58
C ALA A 46 5.45 -11.86 -2.68
N GLY A 47 4.17 -12.13 -2.97
CA GLY A 47 3.34 -13.07 -2.22
C GLY A 47 2.75 -12.53 -0.91
N GLY A 48 3.09 -11.29 -0.51
CA GLY A 48 2.44 -10.60 0.60
C GLY A 48 1.02 -10.12 0.24
N ALA A 49 0.26 -9.69 1.25
CA ALA A 49 -1.14 -9.27 1.07
C ALA A 49 -1.31 -8.16 0.03
N VAL A 50 -0.47 -7.12 0.07
CA VAL A 50 -0.54 -6.02 -0.90
C VAL A 50 -0.10 -6.45 -2.30
N ASP A 51 0.89 -7.32 -2.43
CA ASP A 51 1.32 -7.86 -3.73
C ASP A 51 0.18 -8.67 -4.38
N THR A 52 -0.44 -9.55 -3.60
CA THR A 52 -1.59 -10.35 -4.04
C THR A 52 -2.76 -9.46 -4.45
N LEU A 53 -3.05 -8.40 -3.67
CA LEU A 53 -4.08 -7.42 -3.98
C LEU A 53 -3.82 -6.74 -5.33
N ILE A 54 -2.64 -6.14 -5.51
CA ILE A 54 -2.31 -5.40 -6.73
C ILE A 54 -2.24 -6.32 -7.94
N ARG A 55 -1.80 -7.58 -7.80
CA ARG A 55 -1.83 -8.57 -8.88
C ARG A 55 -3.25 -8.94 -9.27
N ALA A 56 -4.18 -9.06 -8.34
CA ALA A 56 -5.60 -9.27 -8.66
C ALA A 56 -6.17 -8.08 -9.44
N PHE A 57 -5.86 -6.85 -9.03
CA PHE A 57 -6.22 -5.66 -9.80
C PHE A 57 -5.59 -5.66 -11.19
N SER A 58 -4.33 -6.09 -11.33
CA SER A 58 -3.62 -6.11 -12.61
C SER A 58 -4.27 -7.03 -13.64
N GLN A 59 -4.88 -8.13 -13.22
CA GLN A 59 -5.60 -9.07 -14.10
C GLN A 59 -6.84 -8.46 -14.73
N ARG A 60 -7.45 -7.47 -14.11
CA ARG A 60 -8.71 -6.86 -14.56
C ARG A 60 -8.54 -5.40 -15.03
N PHE A 61 -7.40 -4.78 -14.76
CA PHE A 61 -7.16 -3.37 -15.01
C PHE A 61 -7.36 -2.97 -16.48
N SER A 62 -6.87 -3.79 -17.41
CA SER A 62 -6.96 -3.52 -18.85
C SER A 62 -8.38 -3.37 -19.37
N GLU A 63 -9.38 -3.94 -18.69
CA GLU A 63 -10.79 -3.84 -19.05
C GLU A 63 -11.32 -2.40 -18.96
N PHE A 64 -10.69 -1.56 -18.11
CA PHE A 64 -11.08 -0.18 -17.84
C PHE A 64 -10.00 0.85 -18.19
N ALA A 65 -8.87 0.39 -18.74
CA ALA A 65 -7.66 1.16 -18.97
C ALA A 65 -7.21 1.10 -20.45
N ASN A 66 -8.13 1.31 -21.39
CA ASN A 66 -7.87 1.32 -22.84
C ASN A 66 -7.08 0.08 -23.33
N GLY A 67 -7.26 -1.09 -22.69
CA GLY A 67 -6.52 -2.30 -22.99
C GLY A 67 -5.09 -2.33 -22.45
N GLN A 68 -4.61 -1.28 -21.78
CA GLN A 68 -3.25 -1.21 -21.26
C GLN A 68 -3.09 -2.04 -19.97
N PRO A 69 -2.00 -2.80 -19.83
CA PRO A 69 -1.78 -3.62 -18.66
C PRO A 69 -1.31 -2.80 -17.44
N LEU A 70 -1.60 -3.35 -16.24
CA LEU A 70 -0.99 -2.91 -14.99
C LEU A 70 0.21 -3.81 -14.67
N VAL A 71 1.39 -3.24 -14.54
CA VAL A 71 2.64 -3.95 -14.23
C VAL A 71 2.94 -3.80 -12.74
N VAL A 72 3.15 -4.92 -12.06
CA VAL A 72 3.47 -4.94 -10.62
C VAL A 72 4.98 -5.03 -10.44
N GLU A 73 5.57 -4.08 -9.71
CA GLU A 73 7.00 -4.04 -9.39
C GLU A 73 7.21 -4.03 -7.88
N ASN A 74 7.87 -5.06 -7.32
CA ASN A 74 8.16 -5.11 -5.89
C ASN A 74 9.49 -4.40 -5.56
N ARG A 75 9.44 -3.43 -4.62
CA ARG A 75 10.60 -2.73 -4.07
C ARG A 75 10.52 -2.74 -2.55
N SER A 76 10.96 -3.83 -1.95
CA SER A 76 10.94 -3.99 -0.49
C SER A 76 12.11 -3.29 0.20
N GLY A 77 11.91 -2.89 1.44
CA GLY A 77 12.95 -2.39 2.33
C GLY A 77 12.48 -1.21 3.19
N ALA A 78 13.08 -1.09 4.36
CA ALA A 78 12.84 -0.01 5.32
C ALA A 78 11.34 0.26 5.57
N GLY A 79 10.54 -0.79 5.86
CA GLY A 79 9.10 -0.63 6.13
C GLY A 79 8.30 0.01 4.98
N GLY A 80 8.74 -0.14 3.72
CA GLY A 80 8.12 0.46 2.54
C GLY A 80 8.79 1.75 2.05
N MET A 81 9.67 2.36 2.85
CA MET A 81 10.27 3.67 2.50
C MET A 81 11.19 3.62 1.28
N VAL A 82 11.80 2.47 0.95
CA VAL A 82 12.59 2.31 -0.29
C VAL A 82 11.71 2.54 -1.51
N ALA A 83 10.50 1.97 -1.53
CA ALA A 83 9.52 2.21 -2.58
C ALA A 83 9.04 3.68 -2.59
N GLY A 84 8.77 4.25 -1.41
CA GLY A 84 8.36 5.65 -1.26
C GLY A 84 9.38 6.62 -1.82
N ALA A 85 10.66 6.49 -1.46
CA ALA A 85 11.74 7.31 -1.96
C ALA A 85 11.89 7.20 -3.50
N TYR A 86 11.76 6.00 -4.04
CA TYR A 86 11.80 5.79 -5.49
C TYR A 86 10.62 6.47 -6.20
N VAL A 87 9.39 6.24 -5.74
CA VAL A 87 8.20 6.78 -6.41
C VAL A 87 8.12 8.29 -6.28
N ALA A 88 8.53 8.87 -5.15
CA ALA A 88 8.55 10.33 -4.94
C ALA A 88 9.40 11.09 -5.99
N THR A 89 10.35 10.41 -6.65
CA THR A 89 11.21 11.01 -7.70
C THR A 89 10.74 10.75 -9.13
N GLN A 90 9.64 10.01 -9.31
CA GLN A 90 9.12 9.70 -10.64
C GLN A 90 8.26 10.85 -11.20
N PRO A 91 8.06 10.94 -12.53
CA PRO A 91 7.13 11.88 -13.11
C PRO A 91 5.69 11.67 -12.61
N ALA A 92 4.97 12.76 -12.39
CA ALA A 92 3.56 12.74 -11.96
C ALA A 92 2.60 12.59 -13.16
N ASP A 93 2.93 11.72 -14.10
CA ASP A 93 2.28 11.53 -15.40
C ASP A 93 1.24 10.36 -15.42
N GLY A 94 1.04 9.71 -14.27
CA GLY A 94 0.09 8.60 -14.12
C GLY A 94 0.62 7.22 -14.51
N TYR A 95 1.89 7.08 -14.92
CA TYR A 95 2.45 5.79 -15.37
C TYR A 95 3.32 5.09 -14.33
N THR A 96 3.66 5.77 -13.24
CA THR A 96 4.26 5.14 -12.06
C THR A 96 3.45 5.52 -10.83
N LEU A 97 2.79 4.54 -10.26
CA LEU A 97 1.96 4.65 -9.06
C LEU A 97 2.61 3.83 -7.94
N MET A 98 2.12 4.01 -6.72
CA MET A 98 2.55 3.28 -5.55
C MET A 98 1.35 2.63 -4.86
N ALA A 99 1.49 1.37 -4.46
CA ALA A 99 0.63 0.80 -3.44
C ALA A 99 1.00 1.44 -2.09
N ALA A 100 0.16 2.37 -1.65
CA ALA A 100 0.41 3.16 -0.44
C ALA A 100 0.17 2.34 0.82
N ASP A 101 1.00 2.58 1.82
CA ASP A 101 0.90 1.99 3.16
C ASP A 101 1.28 3.00 4.25
N ILE A 102 1.08 2.62 5.52
CA ILE A 102 1.33 3.49 6.66
C ILE A 102 2.80 3.95 6.73
N GLY A 103 3.76 3.05 6.53
CA GLY A 103 5.19 3.33 6.66
C GLY A 103 5.63 4.39 5.65
N ALA A 104 5.39 4.14 4.38
CA ALA A 104 5.86 5.00 3.31
C ALA A 104 5.03 6.28 3.14
N ASN A 105 3.70 6.23 3.33
CA ASN A 105 2.79 7.29 2.91
C ASN A 105 2.11 8.06 4.06
N ALA A 106 2.42 7.71 5.33
CA ALA A 106 1.94 8.47 6.47
C ALA A 106 3.07 8.89 7.41
N ILE A 107 3.85 7.94 7.93
CA ILE A 107 4.74 8.16 9.08
C ILE A 107 6.25 8.07 8.77
N GLY A 108 6.65 7.83 7.52
CA GLY A 108 8.06 7.54 7.16
C GLY A 108 9.06 8.58 7.65
N LYS A 109 8.69 9.86 7.68
CA LYS A 109 9.56 10.94 8.16
C LYS A 109 9.76 10.92 9.68
N GLU A 110 8.76 10.44 10.43
CA GLU A 110 8.88 10.24 11.88
C GLU A 110 9.82 9.07 12.21
N LEU A 111 9.79 8.02 11.37
CA LEU A 111 10.67 6.85 11.51
C LEU A 111 12.10 7.15 11.08
N ASN A 112 12.27 7.91 10.00
CA ASN A 112 13.56 8.28 9.43
C ASN A 112 13.54 9.73 8.91
N PRO A 113 14.00 10.71 9.69
CA PRO A 113 14.10 12.09 9.22
C PRO A 113 14.95 12.29 7.97
N LYS A 114 15.82 11.31 7.65
CA LYS A 114 16.70 11.30 6.46
C LYS A 114 16.11 10.53 5.28
N ALA A 115 14.82 10.23 5.28
CA ALA A 115 14.16 9.38 4.25
C ALA A 115 14.24 9.94 2.81
N GLY A 116 14.66 11.21 2.62
CA GLY A 116 14.81 11.83 1.31
C GLY A 116 13.49 12.27 0.67
N TYR A 117 12.37 12.04 1.31
CA TYR A 117 11.03 12.48 0.88
C TYR A 117 10.12 12.75 2.08
N ASP A 118 9.02 13.46 1.84
CA ASP A 118 8.00 13.72 2.86
C ASP A 118 6.73 12.92 2.53
N PRO A 119 6.29 11.98 3.39
CA PRO A 119 5.12 11.14 3.13
C PRO A 119 3.85 11.91 2.81
N MET A 120 3.67 13.09 3.41
CA MET A 120 2.47 13.92 3.24
C MET A 120 2.55 14.88 2.06
N ALA A 121 3.78 15.30 1.66
CA ALA A 121 3.98 16.30 0.62
C ALA A 121 4.49 15.72 -0.71
N SER A 122 5.16 14.56 -0.69
CA SER A 122 5.77 13.97 -1.89
C SER A 122 4.83 13.10 -2.72
N PHE A 123 3.56 12.96 -2.30
CA PHE A 123 2.59 12.13 -3.01
C PHE A 123 1.26 12.85 -3.23
N THR A 124 0.60 12.46 -4.31
CA THR A 124 -0.81 12.72 -4.57
C THR A 124 -1.60 11.48 -4.17
N PRO A 125 -2.42 11.52 -3.09
CA PRO A 125 -3.31 10.44 -2.73
C PRO A 125 -4.33 10.18 -3.84
N LEU A 126 -4.55 8.91 -4.20
CA LEU A 126 -5.47 8.52 -5.26
C LEU A 126 -6.70 7.79 -4.74
N MET A 127 -6.51 6.75 -3.92
CA MET A 127 -7.63 5.94 -3.44
C MET A 127 -7.24 5.15 -2.19
N HIS A 128 -8.12 5.08 -1.20
CA HIS A 128 -8.04 4.10 -0.13
C HIS A 128 -8.60 2.77 -0.69
N LEU A 129 -7.74 1.81 -1.01
CA LEU A 129 -8.19 0.59 -1.67
C LEU A 129 -8.93 -0.34 -0.70
N VAL A 130 -8.26 -0.72 0.38
CA VAL A 130 -8.77 -1.75 1.31
C VAL A 130 -8.36 -1.47 2.75
N ASN A 131 -9.21 -1.96 3.68
CA ASN A 131 -8.81 -2.30 5.04
C ASN A 131 -8.81 -3.82 5.17
N LEU A 132 -7.72 -4.38 5.71
CA LEU A 132 -7.54 -5.80 5.94
C LEU A 132 -7.52 -6.09 7.45
N ASP A 133 -8.20 -7.14 7.85
CA ASP A 133 -8.17 -7.61 9.23
C ASP A 133 -6.74 -7.97 9.64
N ALA A 134 -6.37 -7.59 10.84
CA ALA A 134 -5.13 -7.98 11.48
C ALA A 134 -5.43 -8.97 12.61
N VAL A 135 -4.57 -9.97 12.78
CA VAL A 135 -4.70 -10.96 13.84
C VAL A 135 -3.38 -11.11 14.59
N MET A 136 -3.42 -10.96 15.90
CA MET A 136 -2.30 -11.37 16.75
C MET A 136 -2.25 -12.89 16.79
N VAL A 137 -1.10 -13.46 16.44
CA VAL A 137 -0.84 -14.90 16.52
C VAL A 137 0.31 -15.21 17.46
N ALA A 138 0.27 -16.39 18.05
CA ALA A 138 1.32 -16.92 18.93
C ALA A 138 1.85 -18.26 18.42
N ASN A 139 3.10 -18.55 18.72
CA ASN A 139 3.64 -19.92 18.60
C ASN A 139 2.83 -20.86 19.50
N PRO A 140 2.47 -22.08 19.04
CA PRO A 140 1.67 -23.02 19.84
C PRO A 140 2.30 -23.40 21.20
N SER A 141 3.64 -23.36 21.31
CA SER A 141 4.36 -23.64 22.56
C SER A 141 4.21 -22.57 23.63
N VAL A 142 3.74 -21.36 23.28
CA VAL A 142 3.49 -20.27 24.24
C VAL A 142 2.33 -20.66 25.16
N PRO A 143 2.55 -20.74 26.49
CA PRO A 143 1.52 -21.20 27.43
C PRO A 143 0.38 -20.19 27.60
N GLN A 144 0.65 -18.89 27.47
CA GLN A 144 -0.37 -17.83 27.57
C GLN A 144 -1.36 -17.92 26.42
N LYS A 145 -2.65 -18.03 26.73
CA LYS A 145 -3.70 -18.25 25.73
C LYS A 145 -4.45 -16.97 25.34
N THR A 146 -4.46 -15.99 26.23
CA THR A 146 -5.20 -14.73 26.07
C THR A 146 -4.27 -13.52 26.08
N VAL A 147 -4.75 -12.40 25.55
CA VAL A 147 -4.02 -11.11 25.61
C VAL A 147 -3.72 -10.72 27.06
N ALA A 148 -4.67 -10.91 27.97
CA ALA A 148 -4.49 -10.60 29.40
C ALA A 148 -3.36 -11.44 30.04
N GLU A 149 -3.29 -12.74 29.74
CA GLU A 149 -2.23 -13.62 30.23
C GLU A 149 -0.87 -13.24 29.66
N ILE A 150 -0.79 -12.87 28.38
CA ILE A 150 0.44 -12.40 27.73
C ILE A 150 0.94 -11.12 28.41
N ILE A 151 0.05 -10.14 28.62
CA ILE A 151 0.37 -8.89 29.34
C ILE A 151 0.88 -9.19 30.75
N ALA A 152 0.19 -10.06 31.49
CA ALA A 152 0.58 -10.41 32.85
C ALA A 152 1.94 -11.11 32.92
N ALA A 153 2.26 -11.94 31.94
CA ALA A 153 3.57 -12.61 31.83
C ALA A 153 4.69 -11.63 31.42
N ALA A 154 4.44 -10.76 30.43
CA ALA A 154 5.42 -9.77 29.98
C ALA A 154 5.75 -8.71 31.07
N ARG A 155 4.81 -8.39 31.97
CA ARG A 155 5.09 -7.53 33.12
C ARG A 155 6.04 -8.19 34.15
N LYS A 156 6.06 -9.52 34.24
CA LYS A 156 6.93 -10.25 35.17
C LYS A 156 8.32 -10.48 34.61
N ASP A 157 8.43 -10.56 33.29
CA ASP A 157 9.68 -10.80 32.57
C ASP A 157 9.78 -9.80 31.41
N PRO A 158 10.22 -8.55 31.68
CA PRO A 158 10.46 -7.56 30.65
C PRO A 158 11.47 -8.08 29.63
N ASP A 159 11.16 -7.90 28.34
CA ASP A 159 11.93 -8.40 27.20
C ASP A 159 12.03 -9.95 27.09
N GLY A 160 11.30 -10.69 27.91
CA GLY A 160 11.21 -12.15 27.84
C GLY A 160 10.45 -12.67 26.61
N PHE A 161 9.72 -11.79 25.90
CA PHE A 161 9.02 -12.14 24.67
C PHE A 161 9.59 -11.43 23.45
N VAL A 162 9.71 -12.18 22.35
CA VAL A 162 10.13 -11.69 21.04
C VAL A 162 8.90 -11.63 20.12
N TYR A 163 8.75 -10.56 19.39
CA TYR A 163 7.76 -10.48 18.30
C TYR A 163 8.40 -10.15 16.96
N SER A 164 7.83 -10.69 15.90
CA SER A 164 8.24 -10.43 14.53
C SER A 164 7.32 -9.44 13.83
N SER A 165 7.86 -8.67 12.88
CA SER A 165 7.09 -7.77 12.02
C SER A 165 7.62 -7.76 10.58
N ALA A 166 6.82 -7.22 9.67
CA ALA A 166 7.21 -7.04 8.25
C ALA A 166 8.12 -5.81 8.02
N GLY A 167 8.84 -5.38 9.06
CA GLY A 167 9.78 -4.26 9.02
C GLY A 167 9.44 -3.16 10.02
N ILE A 168 10.46 -2.37 10.39
CA ILE A 168 10.30 -1.24 11.30
C ILE A 168 9.32 -0.23 10.69
N GLY A 169 8.31 0.19 11.48
CA GLY A 169 7.29 1.14 11.05
C GLY A 169 6.18 0.56 10.16
N ASN A 170 6.25 -0.74 9.80
CA ASN A 170 5.10 -1.41 9.20
C ASN A 170 3.96 -1.56 10.21
N GLY A 171 2.71 -1.67 9.74
CA GLY A 171 1.54 -1.84 10.60
C GLY A 171 1.69 -2.96 11.63
N SER A 172 2.25 -4.11 11.25
CA SER A 172 2.48 -5.23 12.16
C SER A 172 3.45 -4.92 13.31
N HIS A 173 4.46 -4.05 13.08
CA HIS A 173 5.32 -3.51 14.14
C HIS A 173 4.56 -2.56 15.04
N LEU A 174 3.88 -1.58 14.43
CA LEU A 174 3.17 -0.53 15.16
C LEU A 174 2.06 -1.07 16.06
N PHE A 175 1.38 -2.15 15.65
CA PHE A 175 0.33 -2.78 16.45
C PHE A 175 0.89 -3.44 17.71
N MET A 176 2.06 -4.08 17.61
CA MET A 176 2.75 -4.64 18.77
C MET A 176 3.34 -3.54 19.66
N ALA A 177 3.86 -2.46 19.08
CA ALA A 177 4.32 -1.29 19.82
C ALA A 177 3.17 -0.58 20.56
N LEU A 178 1.99 -0.47 19.91
CA LEU A 178 0.78 0.03 20.56
C LEU A 178 0.35 -0.87 21.72
N LEU A 179 0.34 -2.19 21.53
CA LEU A 179 0.07 -3.15 22.59
C LEU A 179 1.03 -2.96 23.77
N ALA A 180 2.33 -2.88 23.50
CA ALA A 180 3.36 -2.69 24.52
C ALA A 180 3.14 -1.40 25.32
N ARG A 181 2.84 -0.29 24.63
CA ARG A 181 2.55 1.00 25.23
C ARG A 181 1.28 0.97 26.10
N GLU A 182 0.15 0.55 25.55
CA GLU A 182 -1.15 0.56 26.23
C GLU A 182 -1.18 -0.41 27.43
N ALA A 183 -0.42 -1.50 27.36
CA ALA A 183 -0.31 -2.49 28.43
C ALA A 183 0.80 -2.16 29.44
N GLY A 184 1.70 -1.20 29.15
CA GLY A 184 2.88 -0.90 29.99
C GLY A 184 3.83 -2.10 30.09
N ILE A 185 4.16 -2.74 28.96
CA ILE A 185 5.07 -3.91 28.86
C ILE A 185 6.18 -3.64 27.87
N SER A 186 7.26 -4.44 27.95
CA SER A 186 8.36 -4.45 26.99
C SER A 186 8.41 -5.80 26.28
N MET A 187 8.81 -5.78 24.99
CA MET A 187 8.99 -6.97 24.15
C MET A 187 10.07 -6.69 23.10
N VAL A 188 10.88 -7.70 22.79
CA VAL A 188 11.97 -7.58 21.80
C VAL A 188 11.39 -7.66 20.38
N HIS A 189 11.75 -6.72 19.52
CA HIS A 189 11.31 -6.66 18.12
C HIS A 189 12.34 -7.27 17.16
N VAL A 190 11.89 -8.14 16.25
CA VAL A 190 12.69 -8.70 15.14
C VAL A 190 12.00 -8.41 13.80
N PRO A 191 12.59 -7.55 12.94
CA PRO A 191 12.01 -7.21 11.64
C PRO A 191 12.33 -8.25 10.56
N TYR A 192 11.35 -8.56 9.71
CA TYR A 192 11.43 -9.36 8.49
C TYR A 192 11.03 -8.54 7.26
N ARG A 193 10.95 -9.17 6.08
CA ARG A 193 10.68 -8.47 4.81
C ARG A 193 9.21 -8.54 4.34
N SER A 194 8.43 -9.45 4.92
CA SER A 194 7.02 -9.66 4.53
C SER A 194 6.19 -10.24 5.69
N GLY A 195 4.86 -10.08 5.60
CA GLY A 195 3.93 -10.68 6.56
C GLY A 195 4.02 -12.21 6.60
N ALA A 196 4.28 -12.88 5.47
CA ALA A 196 4.44 -14.33 5.42
C ALA A 196 5.69 -14.79 6.18
N GLU A 197 6.81 -14.08 6.04
CA GLU A 197 8.04 -14.37 6.80
C GLU A 197 7.84 -14.21 8.30
N THR A 198 7.05 -13.19 8.74
CA THR A 198 6.77 -12.99 10.17
C THR A 198 6.02 -14.16 10.79
N VAL A 199 5.01 -14.68 10.08
CA VAL A 199 4.24 -15.84 10.54
C VAL A 199 5.09 -17.10 10.54
N THR A 200 5.98 -17.26 9.54
CA THR A 200 6.94 -18.37 9.48
C THR A 200 7.92 -18.32 10.66
N ALA A 201 8.39 -17.13 11.04
CA ALA A 201 9.25 -16.96 12.22
C ALA A 201 8.54 -17.40 13.52
N VAL A 202 7.26 -17.02 13.67
CA VAL A 202 6.45 -17.49 14.81
C VAL A 202 6.24 -18.99 14.77
N MET A 203 5.93 -19.56 13.61
CA MET A 203 5.77 -21.02 13.45
C MET A 203 7.04 -21.79 13.87
N ARG A 204 8.20 -21.28 13.54
CA ARG A 204 9.50 -21.89 13.89
C ARG A 204 9.93 -21.69 15.34
N GLY A 205 9.33 -20.72 16.05
CA GLY A 205 9.71 -20.33 17.40
C GLY A 205 10.82 -19.28 17.46
N ASP A 206 11.25 -18.72 16.32
CA ASP A 206 12.18 -17.59 16.25
C ASP A 206 11.62 -16.32 16.90
N ALA A 207 10.29 -16.21 16.93
CA ALA A 207 9.52 -15.23 17.67
C ALA A 207 8.31 -15.91 18.33
N GLN A 208 7.86 -15.39 19.47
CA GLN A 208 6.66 -15.89 20.16
C GLN A 208 5.37 -15.35 19.54
N PHE A 209 5.41 -14.13 19.02
CA PHE A 209 4.21 -13.41 18.53
C PHE A 209 4.47 -12.67 17.23
N CYS A 210 3.40 -12.43 16.47
CA CYS A 210 3.33 -11.39 15.45
C CYS A 210 1.89 -10.88 15.30
N PHE A 211 1.72 -9.74 14.63
CA PHE A 211 0.41 -9.14 14.36
C PHE A 211 0.25 -8.80 12.87
N PRO A 212 0.26 -9.81 11.98
CA PRO A 212 0.17 -9.63 10.53
C PRO A 212 -1.27 -9.38 10.06
N THR A 213 -1.45 -9.21 8.72
CA THR A 213 -2.77 -9.36 8.11
C THR A 213 -3.28 -10.78 8.33
N LEU A 214 -4.60 -10.92 8.48
CA LEU A 214 -5.25 -12.22 8.59
C LEU A 214 -4.88 -13.12 7.41
N ALA A 215 -4.87 -12.60 6.18
CA ALA A 215 -4.47 -13.34 4.98
C ALA A 215 -3.10 -14.01 5.12
N SER A 216 -2.12 -13.31 5.68
CA SER A 216 -0.77 -13.85 5.84
C SER A 216 -0.69 -15.00 6.84
N ALA A 217 -1.61 -15.08 7.79
CA ALA A 217 -1.60 -16.07 8.86
C ALA A 217 -2.63 -17.20 8.68
N LEU A 218 -3.67 -17.00 7.87
CA LEU A 218 -4.87 -17.84 7.84
C LEU A 218 -4.56 -19.33 7.57
N THR A 219 -3.72 -19.62 6.59
CA THR A 219 -3.32 -21.00 6.25
C THR A 219 -2.62 -21.68 7.42
N MET A 220 -1.68 -21.00 8.07
CA MET A 220 -0.93 -21.55 9.21
C MET A 220 -1.81 -21.66 10.47
N ILE A 221 -2.78 -20.76 10.65
CA ILE A 221 -3.79 -20.87 11.71
C ILE A 221 -4.66 -22.12 11.49
N ARG A 222 -5.20 -22.31 10.28
CA ARG A 222 -6.03 -23.47 9.93
C ARG A 222 -5.28 -24.79 10.04
N GLY A 223 -3.98 -24.76 9.75
CA GLY A 223 -3.07 -25.91 9.92
C GLY A 223 -2.59 -26.14 11.36
N GLY A 224 -3.01 -25.32 12.33
CA GLY A 224 -2.56 -25.41 13.72
C GLY A 224 -1.09 -25.10 13.96
N GLN A 225 -0.41 -24.54 12.96
CA GLN A 225 1.01 -24.21 13.01
C GLN A 225 1.29 -22.93 13.82
N VAL A 226 0.33 -22.02 13.86
CA VAL A 226 0.29 -20.88 14.77
C VAL A 226 -1.11 -20.76 15.36
N ARG A 227 -1.22 -20.17 16.55
CA ARG A 227 -2.48 -20.01 17.28
C ARG A 227 -2.95 -18.56 17.20
N PRO A 228 -4.22 -18.27 16.76
CA PRO A 228 -4.77 -16.93 16.84
C PRO A 228 -4.99 -16.56 18.32
N VAL A 229 -4.70 -15.32 18.68
CA VAL A 229 -4.85 -14.77 20.03
C VAL A 229 -5.99 -13.77 20.06
N ALA A 230 -5.99 -12.77 19.20
CA ALA A 230 -7.02 -11.75 19.12
C ALA A 230 -7.03 -11.08 17.73
N LEU A 231 -8.19 -10.58 17.31
CA LEU A 231 -8.38 -9.75 16.12
C LEU A 231 -8.20 -8.27 16.45
N GLY A 232 -7.65 -7.51 15.50
CA GLY A 232 -7.28 -6.11 15.68
C GLY A 232 -8.45 -5.14 15.75
N ALA A 233 -9.46 -5.30 14.90
CA ALA A 233 -10.55 -4.33 14.75
C ALA A 233 -11.94 -4.92 15.07
N GLY A 234 -12.40 -5.84 14.26
CA GLY A 234 -13.75 -6.41 14.35
C GLY A 234 -13.76 -7.93 14.26
N PRO A 235 -14.91 -8.56 14.49
CA PRO A 235 -15.05 -10.01 14.31
C PRO A 235 -14.87 -10.36 12.82
N SER A 236 -14.16 -11.45 12.55
CA SER A 236 -13.94 -11.93 11.18
C SER A 236 -14.68 -13.24 10.93
N PRO A 237 -15.45 -13.37 9.85
CA PRO A 237 -16.09 -14.65 9.49
C PRO A 237 -15.06 -15.75 9.16
N LEU A 238 -13.83 -15.38 8.87
CA LEU A 238 -12.75 -16.34 8.59
C LEU A 238 -12.16 -16.96 9.86
N LEU A 239 -12.35 -16.31 11.02
CA LEU A 239 -11.92 -16.77 12.34
C LEU A 239 -13.03 -16.57 13.39
N PRO A 240 -14.15 -17.31 13.28
CA PRO A 240 -15.24 -17.18 14.23
C PRO A 240 -14.79 -17.54 15.65
N GLY A 241 -15.23 -16.75 16.63
CA GLY A 241 -14.96 -16.98 18.05
C GLY A 241 -13.58 -16.52 18.54
N VAL A 242 -12.72 -15.97 17.68
CA VAL A 242 -11.48 -15.33 18.15
C VAL A 242 -11.83 -13.99 18.78
N PRO A 243 -11.37 -13.70 20.04
CA PRO A 243 -11.68 -12.46 20.75
C PRO A 243 -11.07 -11.24 20.08
N LEU A 244 -11.53 -10.05 20.46
CA LEU A 244 -10.98 -8.79 19.95
C LEU A 244 -9.94 -8.23 20.93
N MET A 245 -8.96 -7.50 20.41
CA MET A 245 -7.97 -6.80 21.26
C MET A 245 -8.64 -5.85 22.25
N ARG A 246 -9.70 -5.13 21.80
CA ARG A 246 -10.47 -4.20 22.64
C ARG A 246 -11.21 -4.85 23.81
N ASP A 247 -11.42 -6.17 23.79
CA ASP A 247 -12.04 -6.88 24.92
C ASP A 247 -11.11 -6.90 26.15
N THR A 248 -9.78 -6.78 25.92
CA THR A 248 -8.77 -6.69 26.98
C THR A 248 -8.23 -5.27 27.15
N LEU A 249 -8.06 -4.54 26.04
CA LEU A 249 -7.53 -3.16 26.00
C LEU A 249 -8.57 -2.25 25.36
N PRO A 250 -9.45 -1.60 26.16
CA PRO A 250 -10.48 -0.72 25.65
C PRO A 250 -9.91 0.38 24.73
N GLY A 251 -10.51 0.56 23.55
CA GLY A 251 -10.03 1.52 22.55
C GLY A 251 -8.92 1.00 21.62
N PHE A 252 -8.39 -0.20 21.86
CA PHE A 252 -7.44 -0.80 20.92
C PHE A 252 -8.19 -1.28 19.68
N GLU A 253 -7.97 -0.58 18.57
CA GLU A 253 -8.57 -0.91 17.28
C GLU A 253 -7.56 -0.64 16.18
N VAL A 254 -7.14 -1.68 15.45
CA VAL A 254 -6.12 -1.61 14.40
C VAL A 254 -6.50 -2.49 13.22
N ALA A 255 -6.26 -1.96 12.01
CA ALA A 255 -6.39 -2.67 10.75
C ALA A 255 -5.20 -2.32 9.85
N ILE A 256 -4.81 -3.21 8.98
CA ILE A 256 -3.81 -2.92 7.96
C ILE A 256 -4.57 -2.35 6.76
N TRP A 257 -4.17 -1.17 6.32
CA TRP A 257 -4.75 -0.56 5.14
C TRP A 257 -3.74 -0.48 4.00
N TYR A 258 -4.26 -0.54 2.78
CA TYR A 258 -3.52 -0.23 1.57
C TYR A 258 -4.31 0.76 0.71
N GLY A 259 -3.58 1.66 0.08
CA GLY A 259 -4.12 2.65 -0.83
C GLY A 259 -3.35 2.70 -2.14
N LEU A 260 -3.69 3.69 -2.94
CA LEU A 260 -2.99 4.03 -4.17
C LEU A 260 -2.55 5.48 -4.09
N ALA A 261 -1.29 5.75 -4.42
CA ALA A 261 -0.73 7.08 -4.48
C ALA A 261 0.10 7.28 -5.75
N ALA A 262 0.28 8.51 -6.16
CA ALA A 262 1.16 8.92 -7.25
C ALA A 262 2.21 9.90 -6.75
N PRO A 263 3.27 10.23 -7.54
CA PRO A 263 4.16 11.34 -7.24
C PRO A 263 3.38 12.65 -7.08
N ALA A 264 3.90 13.56 -6.25
CA ALA A 264 3.29 14.87 -6.02
C ALA A 264 3.22 15.70 -7.31
N GLY A 265 2.24 16.61 -7.36
CA GLY A 265 2.07 17.53 -8.50
C GLY A 265 1.32 16.93 -9.69
N MET A 266 0.66 15.78 -9.51
CA MET A 266 -0.20 15.21 -10.56
C MET A 266 -1.39 16.13 -10.85
N ASP A 267 -1.70 16.26 -12.13
CA ASP A 267 -2.91 16.96 -12.58
C ASP A 267 -4.17 16.37 -11.91
N ALA A 268 -5.07 17.24 -11.46
CA ALA A 268 -6.24 16.82 -10.69
C ALA A 268 -7.19 15.95 -11.52
N ALA A 269 -7.41 16.28 -12.79
CA ALA A 269 -8.31 15.52 -13.66
C ALA A 269 -7.71 14.13 -13.98
N LEU A 270 -6.38 14.05 -14.17
CA LEU A 270 -5.69 12.79 -14.32
C LEU A 270 -5.81 11.93 -13.06
N ALA A 271 -5.59 12.50 -11.88
CA ALA A 271 -5.71 11.81 -10.62
C ALA A 271 -7.14 11.28 -10.38
N ASP A 272 -8.17 12.06 -10.75
CA ASP A 272 -9.57 11.63 -10.68
C ASP A 272 -9.88 10.52 -11.69
N LYS A 273 -9.32 10.58 -12.89
CA LYS A 273 -9.44 9.49 -13.88
C LYS A 273 -8.81 8.19 -13.40
N ILE A 274 -7.62 8.27 -12.79
CA ILE A 274 -6.95 7.11 -12.20
C ILE A 274 -7.81 6.52 -11.07
N ASN A 275 -8.28 7.36 -10.13
CA ASN A 275 -9.19 6.94 -9.07
C ASN A 275 -10.42 6.20 -9.64
N ALA A 276 -11.11 6.81 -10.60
CA ALA A 276 -12.29 6.21 -11.22
C ALA A 276 -12.00 4.88 -11.93
N THR A 277 -10.82 4.72 -12.55
CA THR A 277 -10.41 3.48 -13.20
C THR A 277 -10.21 2.36 -12.18
N PHE A 278 -9.47 2.63 -11.09
CA PHE A 278 -9.27 1.66 -10.02
C PHE A 278 -10.57 1.36 -9.26
N ALA A 279 -11.47 2.32 -9.09
CA ALA A 279 -12.79 2.13 -8.49
C ALA A 279 -13.65 1.13 -9.28
N LYS A 280 -13.59 1.17 -10.62
CA LYS A 280 -14.29 0.19 -11.49
C LYS A 280 -13.73 -1.21 -11.28
N VAL A 281 -12.41 -1.38 -11.20
CA VAL A 281 -11.79 -2.67 -10.90
C VAL A 281 -12.20 -3.16 -9.51
N ALA A 282 -12.13 -2.30 -8.50
CA ALA A 282 -12.51 -2.62 -7.12
C ALA A 282 -13.98 -3.04 -6.97
N ALA A 283 -14.86 -2.53 -7.85
CA ALA A 283 -16.28 -2.87 -7.85
C ALA A 283 -16.60 -4.26 -8.41
N LEU A 284 -15.65 -4.93 -9.09
CA LEU A 284 -15.86 -6.23 -9.68
C LEU A 284 -16.13 -7.31 -8.61
N PRO A 285 -17.11 -8.21 -8.82
CA PRO A 285 -17.49 -9.21 -7.81
C PRO A 285 -16.35 -10.16 -7.41
N ASP A 286 -15.49 -10.53 -8.35
CA ASP A 286 -14.32 -11.40 -8.08
C ASP A 286 -13.24 -10.67 -7.26
N ILE A 287 -13.01 -9.38 -7.50
CA ILE A 287 -12.11 -8.56 -6.69
C ILE A 287 -12.64 -8.40 -5.26
N ARG A 288 -13.94 -8.06 -5.12
CA ARG A 288 -14.58 -7.98 -3.79
C ARG A 288 -14.48 -9.29 -3.02
N ARG A 289 -14.83 -10.41 -3.67
CA ARG A 289 -14.75 -11.74 -3.06
C ARG A 289 -13.33 -12.10 -2.64
N MET A 290 -12.33 -11.78 -3.48
CA MET A 290 -10.92 -12.00 -3.13
C MET A 290 -10.52 -11.20 -1.88
N VAL A 291 -10.93 -9.94 -1.76
CA VAL A 291 -10.64 -9.11 -0.59
C VAL A 291 -11.36 -9.64 0.66
N GLU A 292 -12.64 -10.00 0.55
CA GLU A 292 -13.46 -10.40 1.69
C GLU A 292 -13.15 -11.84 2.16
N GLU A 293 -13.11 -12.80 1.24
CA GLU A 293 -13.02 -14.23 1.57
C GLU A 293 -11.59 -14.76 1.64
N VAL A 294 -10.64 -14.13 0.91
CA VAL A 294 -9.25 -14.59 0.87
C VAL A 294 -8.34 -13.71 1.72
N GLN A 295 -8.50 -12.38 1.63
CA GLN A 295 -7.64 -11.46 2.38
C GLN A 295 -8.21 -11.08 3.77
N GLY A 296 -9.48 -11.36 4.03
CA GLY A 296 -10.11 -11.02 5.31
C GLY A 296 -10.13 -9.51 5.52
N GLY A 297 -10.90 -8.81 4.70
CA GLY A 297 -11.01 -7.37 4.78
C GLY A 297 -12.16 -6.84 3.95
N HIS A 298 -12.15 -5.57 3.62
CA HIS A 298 -13.16 -4.95 2.77
C HIS A 298 -12.57 -3.85 1.90
N ILE A 299 -13.19 -3.64 0.74
CA ILE A 299 -12.90 -2.52 -0.12
C ILE A 299 -13.45 -1.24 0.52
N VAL A 300 -12.61 -0.22 0.62
CA VAL A 300 -13.01 1.11 1.12
C VAL A 300 -13.48 1.98 -0.03
N GLY A 301 -12.64 2.21 -1.02
CA GLY A 301 -12.95 3.10 -2.14
C GLY A 301 -12.94 4.57 -1.72
N GLY A 302 -13.87 5.33 -2.32
CA GLY A 302 -14.05 6.74 -2.00
C GLY A 302 -13.23 7.71 -2.86
N SER A 303 -13.30 8.98 -2.52
CA SER A 303 -12.60 10.04 -3.23
C SER A 303 -11.14 10.15 -2.81
N ARG A 304 -10.35 10.88 -3.62
CA ARG A 304 -8.97 11.23 -3.28
C ARG A 304 -8.89 12.08 -2.01
N GLN A 305 -9.88 12.94 -1.79
CA GLN A 305 -10.00 13.81 -0.62
C GLN A 305 -10.25 12.99 0.66
N ASP A 306 -11.10 11.96 0.58
CA ASP A 306 -11.34 11.04 1.70
C ASP A 306 -10.06 10.31 2.09
N PHE A 307 -9.29 9.85 1.10
CA PHE A 307 -8.02 9.18 1.35
C PHE A 307 -6.97 10.15 1.92
N ALA A 308 -6.87 11.37 1.41
CA ALA A 308 -5.99 12.40 1.97
C ALA A 308 -6.33 12.69 3.44
N ALA A 309 -7.62 12.85 3.76
CA ALA A 309 -8.08 13.06 5.13
C ALA A 309 -7.78 11.84 6.03
N PHE A 310 -7.89 10.62 5.49
CA PHE A 310 -7.50 9.41 6.20
C PHE A 310 -6.00 9.38 6.54
N LEU A 311 -5.12 9.70 5.59
CA LEU A 311 -3.67 9.77 5.82
C LEU A 311 -3.30 10.79 6.90
N GLN A 312 -3.98 11.95 6.94
CA GLN A 312 -3.80 12.94 8.01
C GLN A 312 -4.16 12.38 9.39
N ARG A 313 -5.27 11.63 9.49
CA ARG A 313 -5.67 10.97 10.74
C ARG A 313 -4.66 9.90 11.17
N GLU A 314 -4.17 9.10 10.22
CA GLU A 314 -3.13 8.10 10.48
C GLU A 314 -1.84 8.75 10.98
N PHE A 315 -1.38 9.81 10.32
CA PHE A 315 -0.22 10.57 10.78
C PHE A 315 -0.40 11.07 12.21
N ALA A 316 -1.53 11.73 12.50
CA ALA A 316 -1.81 12.28 13.84
C ALA A 316 -1.90 11.18 14.92
N ARG A 317 -2.46 10.02 14.56
CA ARG A 317 -2.61 8.87 15.47
C ARG A 317 -1.27 8.23 15.83
N TRP A 318 -0.42 7.97 14.83
CA TRP A 318 0.78 7.16 15.02
C TRP A 318 2.01 7.95 15.42
N THR A 319 2.08 9.25 15.10
CA THR A 319 3.22 10.10 15.46
C THR A 319 3.55 10.07 16.97
N PRO A 320 2.60 10.24 17.90
CA PRO A 320 2.92 10.18 19.34
C PRO A 320 3.41 8.78 19.74
N ILE A 321 2.83 7.70 19.22
CA ILE A 321 3.24 6.32 19.53
C ILE A 321 4.69 6.07 19.09
N ILE A 322 5.07 6.56 17.91
CA ILE A 322 6.42 6.44 17.36
C ILE A 322 7.43 7.22 18.21
N ARG A 323 7.11 8.49 18.55
CA ARG A 323 8.00 9.36 19.30
C ARG A 323 8.22 8.88 20.75
N GLU A 324 7.13 8.54 21.44
CA GLU A 324 7.18 8.04 22.82
C GLU A 324 7.80 6.65 22.91
N GLY A 325 7.54 5.78 21.93
CA GLY A 325 8.13 4.44 21.85
C GLY A 325 9.58 4.42 21.34
N GLY A 326 10.15 5.58 20.98
CA GLY A 326 11.51 5.65 20.44
C GLY A 326 11.69 4.86 19.13
N ILE A 327 10.60 4.61 18.38
CA ILE A 327 10.63 3.81 17.16
C ILE A 327 11.35 4.60 16.07
N ARG A 328 12.54 4.15 15.68
CA ARG A 328 13.37 4.80 14.65
C ARG A 328 14.04 3.75 13.77
N MET A 329 14.31 4.14 12.54
CA MET A 329 15.24 3.44 11.66
C MET A 329 16.62 4.07 11.82
N GLU A 330 17.63 3.25 12.06
CA GLU A 330 19.03 3.70 12.15
C GLU A 330 19.57 4.12 10.78
#